data_68fddb85db33ebff46bd9a7764a6b439
#
_entry.id   68fddb85db33ebff46bd9a7764a6b439
#
_cell.length_a   1.000
_cell.length_b   1.000
_cell.length_c   1.000
_cell.angle_alpha   90.00
_cell.angle_beta   90.00
_cell.angle_gamma   90.00
#
_symmetry.space_group_name_H-M   'P 1'
#
loop_
_entity.id
_entity.type
_entity.pdbx_description
1 polymer ?
#
loop_
_entity_poly.entity_id
_entity_poly.type
_entity_poly.pdbx_seq_one_letter_code
_entity_poly.pdbx_strand_id
1 'polypeptide(L)'
;MNIGENISRIRKEKGMTQEDLAEKLGVTFQAVSSWERDECKPELETFIKLTEVFEVPATALIEDKSVTFNTKEAVYDWEHMKTYVKTFAKTAKMENTLKALDLALKAHEGQTRKRSEIPYIVHPLNMACHALAMGIKGDEIIAGILLHDVVEDCHKEDGSDYKPEDLPVNAEIQELVRLMTKDKTPGGKTEEKKAEYYAALAANPKAALIKCLDRCNNMTTMSWGFTREGIYKYIAEGDKYYPKLLDVIKSVPEYNDAAWLLKYQMESMLDIYKRLM
;
A
#
# COMPACT_ATOMS: atom_id res chain seq x y z
N MET A 1 0.80 29.51 1.19
CA MET A 1 1.26 28.96 -0.10
C MET A 1 2.61 29.61 -0.38
N ASN A 2 3.72 28.90 -0.08
CA ASN A 2 5.10 29.41 -0.12
C ASN A 2 5.81 28.97 -1.41
N ILE A 3 5.30 29.44 -2.58
CA ILE A 3 5.86 29.06 -3.88
C ILE A 3 7.34 29.45 -3.96
N GLY A 4 7.73 30.64 -3.48
CA GLY A 4 9.12 31.11 -3.52
C GLY A 4 10.07 30.27 -2.69
N GLU A 5 9.68 29.90 -1.47
CA GLU A 5 10.48 28.98 -0.64
C GLU A 5 10.65 27.60 -1.31
N ASN A 6 9.60 27.08 -1.95
CA ASN A 6 9.67 25.79 -2.65
C ASN A 6 10.60 25.88 -3.88
N ILE A 7 10.54 26.96 -4.67
CA ILE A 7 11.45 27.20 -5.79
C ILE A 7 12.90 27.22 -5.27
N SER A 8 13.19 28.01 -4.21
CA SER A 8 14.52 28.12 -3.62
C SER A 8 15.04 26.78 -3.12
N ARG A 9 14.21 26.02 -2.43
CA ARG A 9 14.55 24.72 -1.89
C ARG A 9 14.86 23.69 -2.99
N ILE A 10 13.96 23.53 -3.97
CA ILE A 10 14.15 22.52 -5.03
C ILE A 10 15.37 22.88 -5.90
N ARG A 11 15.57 24.17 -6.20
CA ARG A 11 16.75 24.64 -6.90
C ARG A 11 18.05 24.25 -6.17
N LYS A 12 18.11 24.48 -4.87
CA LYS A 12 19.26 24.13 -4.01
C LYS A 12 19.45 22.61 -3.91
N GLU A 13 18.37 21.84 -3.80
CA GLU A 13 18.43 20.37 -3.80
C GLU A 13 19.00 19.81 -5.11
N LYS A 14 18.78 20.51 -6.23
CA LYS A 14 19.36 20.18 -7.54
C LYS A 14 20.75 20.81 -7.82
N GLY A 15 21.33 21.48 -6.84
CA GLY A 15 22.68 22.08 -6.94
C GLY A 15 22.76 23.26 -7.89
N MET A 16 21.66 23.92 -8.24
CA MET A 16 21.60 25.05 -9.17
C MET A 16 21.80 26.39 -8.45
N THR A 17 22.48 27.35 -9.10
CA THR A 17 22.44 28.77 -8.71
C THR A 17 21.15 29.43 -9.22
N GLN A 18 20.86 30.66 -8.76
CA GLN A 18 19.72 31.42 -9.30
C GLN A 18 19.94 31.80 -10.78
N GLU A 19 21.19 32.03 -11.17
CA GLU A 19 21.62 32.28 -12.55
C GLU A 19 21.38 31.07 -13.44
N ASP A 20 21.75 29.86 -12.98
CA ASP A 20 21.52 28.61 -13.73
C ASP A 20 20.05 28.37 -13.98
N LEU A 21 19.22 28.64 -12.98
CA LEU A 21 17.76 28.50 -13.10
C LEU A 21 17.19 29.54 -14.05
N ALA A 22 17.66 30.78 -13.98
CA ALA A 22 17.21 31.88 -14.84
C ALA A 22 17.54 31.55 -16.30
N GLU A 23 18.75 31.06 -16.60
CA GLU A 23 19.17 30.64 -17.93
C GLU A 23 18.28 29.52 -18.48
N LYS A 24 18.02 28.48 -17.70
CA LYS A 24 17.18 27.35 -18.12
C LYS A 24 15.72 27.75 -18.41
N LEU A 25 15.20 28.73 -17.69
CA LEU A 25 13.83 29.23 -17.86
C LEU A 25 13.71 30.33 -18.92
N GLY A 26 14.83 30.91 -19.38
CA GLY A 26 14.85 32.05 -20.29
C GLY A 26 14.33 33.35 -19.65
N VAL A 27 14.62 33.55 -18.38
CA VAL A 27 14.21 34.72 -17.56
C VAL A 27 15.43 35.44 -16.97
N THR A 28 15.21 36.58 -16.32
CA THR A 28 16.30 37.27 -15.63
C THR A 28 16.58 36.69 -14.27
N PHE A 29 17.81 36.78 -13.77
CA PHE A 29 18.19 36.48 -12.39
C PHE A 29 17.29 37.21 -11.37
N GLN A 30 17.00 38.49 -11.62
CA GLN A 30 16.13 39.29 -10.75
C GLN A 30 14.72 38.68 -10.62
N ALA A 31 14.17 38.11 -11.68
CA ALA A 31 12.88 37.43 -11.64
C ALA A 31 12.92 36.22 -10.72
N VAL A 32 13.91 35.35 -10.86
CA VAL A 32 14.10 34.19 -9.96
C VAL A 32 14.26 34.64 -8.50
N SER A 33 15.11 35.65 -8.29
CA SER A 33 15.35 36.20 -6.95
C SER A 33 14.07 36.77 -6.31
N SER A 34 13.25 37.48 -7.10
CA SER A 34 11.97 38.04 -6.61
C SER A 34 10.95 36.94 -6.29
N TRP A 35 10.92 35.84 -7.10
CA TRP A 35 10.05 34.69 -6.79
C TRP A 35 10.46 34.03 -5.49
N GLU A 36 11.76 33.78 -5.29
CA GLU A 36 12.28 33.12 -4.09
C GLU A 36 12.06 33.93 -2.81
N ARG A 37 11.91 35.26 -2.91
CA ARG A 37 11.53 36.15 -1.79
C ARG A 37 10.03 36.37 -1.66
N ASP A 38 9.21 35.69 -2.50
CA ASP A 38 7.74 35.86 -2.55
C ASP A 38 7.29 37.33 -2.85
N GLU A 39 8.15 38.15 -3.47
CA GLU A 39 7.82 39.52 -3.88
C GLU A 39 6.87 39.53 -5.09
N CYS A 40 7.01 38.53 -5.97
CA CYS A 40 6.08 38.27 -7.06
C CYS A 40 6.03 36.75 -7.32
N LYS A 41 5.09 36.32 -8.14
CA LYS A 41 4.92 34.92 -8.53
C LYS A 41 5.26 34.73 -10.01
N PRO A 42 5.82 33.56 -10.39
CA PRO A 42 5.99 33.24 -11.80
C PRO A 42 4.63 33.20 -12.52
N GLU A 43 4.60 33.65 -13.76
CA GLU A 43 3.45 33.49 -14.65
C GLU A 43 3.21 31.98 -14.92
N LEU A 44 1.98 31.65 -15.36
CA LEU A 44 1.58 30.25 -15.52
C LEU A 44 2.51 29.45 -16.45
N GLU A 45 2.93 30.06 -17.57
CA GLU A 45 3.84 29.44 -18.55
C GLU A 45 5.21 29.13 -17.89
N THR A 46 5.74 30.09 -17.14
CA THR A 46 7.02 29.92 -16.42
C THR A 46 6.88 28.92 -15.26
N PHE A 47 5.73 28.90 -14.62
CA PHE A 47 5.45 27.92 -13.58
C PHE A 47 5.42 26.49 -14.15
N ILE A 48 4.86 26.29 -15.35
CA ILE A 48 4.90 24.99 -16.04
C ILE A 48 6.36 24.61 -16.37
N LYS A 49 7.13 25.55 -16.95
CA LYS A 49 8.56 25.32 -17.24
C LYS A 49 9.37 24.96 -15.97
N LEU A 50 9.06 25.56 -14.82
CA LEU A 50 9.67 25.21 -13.54
C LEU A 50 9.44 23.74 -13.19
N THR A 51 8.25 23.20 -13.44
CA THR A 51 7.99 21.77 -13.19
C THR A 51 8.81 20.85 -14.09
N GLU A 52 9.02 21.27 -15.34
CA GLU A 52 9.84 20.52 -16.31
C GLU A 52 11.34 20.61 -15.96
N VAL A 53 11.86 21.80 -15.69
CA VAL A 53 13.28 22.02 -15.32
C VAL A 53 13.63 21.32 -14.02
N PHE A 54 12.72 21.32 -13.07
CA PHE A 54 12.88 20.65 -11.79
C PHE A 54 12.50 19.17 -11.82
N GLU A 55 11.85 18.69 -12.88
CA GLU A 55 11.34 17.32 -12.99
C GLU A 55 10.46 16.92 -11.78
N VAL A 56 9.61 17.83 -11.35
CA VAL A 56 8.71 17.63 -10.21
C VAL A 56 7.27 17.94 -10.61
N PRO A 57 6.27 17.34 -9.96
CA PRO A 57 4.88 17.71 -10.18
C PRO A 57 4.62 19.14 -9.68
N ALA A 58 3.63 19.81 -10.27
CA ALA A 58 3.24 21.17 -9.89
C ALA A 58 2.91 21.30 -8.38
N THR A 59 2.38 20.25 -7.78
CA THR A 59 2.10 20.16 -6.34
C THR A 59 3.35 20.39 -5.49
N ALA A 60 4.52 19.94 -5.92
CA ALA A 60 5.76 20.14 -5.18
C ALA A 60 6.18 21.62 -5.07
N LEU A 61 5.70 22.47 -5.97
CA LEU A 61 5.94 23.92 -5.96
C LEU A 61 4.90 24.70 -5.12
N ILE A 62 3.68 24.15 -4.95
CA ILE A 62 2.57 24.84 -4.28
C ILE A 62 2.25 24.29 -2.89
N GLU A 63 2.72 23.08 -2.54
CA GLU A 63 2.49 22.47 -1.24
C GLU A 63 3.22 23.22 -0.14
N ASP A 64 2.53 23.49 0.93
CA ASP A 64 3.12 24.04 2.15
C ASP A 64 3.72 22.89 2.98
N LYS A 65 5.05 22.72 2.87
CA LYS A 65 5.76 21.71 3.68
C LYS A 65 5.79 22.02 5.18
N SER A 66 5.27 23.19 5.59
CA SER A 66 5.18 23.52 7.03
C SER A 66 4.12 22.67 7.75
N VAL A 67 3.23 22.04 6.99
CA VAL A 67 2.30 21.02 7.50
C VAL A 67 2.86 19.62 7.18
N THR A 68 4.05 19.33 7.64
CA THR A 68 4.46 17.93 7.78
C THR A 68 3.66 17.32 8.92
N PHE A 69 2.52 16.74 8.59
CA PHE A 69 1.98 15.71 9.46
C PHE A 69 3.04 14.63 9.52
N ASN A 70 3.74 14.54 10.64
CA ASN A 70 4.70 13.45 10.90
C ASN A 70 3.89 12.18 11.22
N THR A 71 2.98 11.82 10.31
CA THR A 71 2.08 10.68 10.45
C THR A 71 2.78 9.35 10.14
N LYS A 72 3.98 9.41 9.54
CA LYS A 72 4.69 8.20 9.14
C LYS A 72 5.08 7.30 10.31
N GLU A 73 5.57 7.89 11.40
CA GLU A 73 6.06 7.11 12.55
C GLU A 73 4.92 6.45 13.33
N ALA A 74 3.83 7.16 13.60
CA ALA A 74 2.71 6.64 14.39
C ALA A 74 1.84 5.62 13.64
N VAL A 75 1.64 5.80 12.32
CA VAL A 75 0.78 4.91 11.50
C VAL A 75 1.51 3.61 11.15
N TYR A 76 2.83 3.62 11.09
CA TYR A 76 3.65 2.47 10.68
C TYR A 76 4.55 1.93 11.78
N ASP A 77 4.17 2.12 13.05
CA ASP A 77 4.83 1.52 14.21
C ASP A 77 4.56 0.01 14.27
N TRP A 78 5.36 -0.73 13.51
CA TRP A 78 5.23 -2.17 13.41
C TRP A 78 5.55 -2.91 14.73
N GLU A 79 6.38 -2.35 15.60
CA GLU A 79 6.67 -2.93 16.91
C GLU A 79 5.42 -2.92 17.81
N HIS A 80 4.67 -1.82 17.77
CA HIS A 80 3.39 -1.73 18.46
C HIS A 80 2.36 -2.71 17.89
N MET A 81 2.22 -2.76 16.56
CA MET A 81 1.32 -3.70 15.87
C MET A 81 1.67 -5.15 16.18
N LYS A 82 2.96 -5.52 16.12
CA LYS A 82 3.46 -6.83 16.51
C LYS A 82 3.08 -7.20 17.95
N THR A 83 3.30 -6.25 18.87
CA THR A 83 2.97 -6.44 20.29
C THR A 83 1.48 -6.65 20.49
N TYR A 84 0.65 -5.87 19.81
CA TYR A 84 -0.81 -5.99 19.85
C TYR A 84 -1.27 -7.36 19.35
N VAL A 85 -0.87 -7.76 18.13
CA VAL A 85 -1.23 -9.07 17.54
C VAL A 85 -0.74 -10.22 18.41
N LYS A 86 0.51 -10.16 18.88
CA LYS A 86 1.11 -11.21 19.75
C LYS A 86 0.37 -11.34 21.06
N THR A 87 0.02 -10.24 21.71
CA THR A 87 -0.70 -10.23 22.99
C THR A 87 -2.11 -10.79 22.81
N PHE A 88 -2.80 -10.34 21.77
CA PHE A 88 -4.13 -10.86 21.43
C PHE A 88 -4.09 -12.37 21.18
N ALA A 89 -3.17 -12.84 20.33
CA ALA A 89 -3.03 -14.26 19.99
C ALA A 89 -2.72 -15.13 21.22
N LYS A 90 -1.85 -14.66 22.12
CA LYS A 90 -1.57 -15.36 23.38
C LYS A 90 -2.82 -15.47 24.27
N THR A 91 -3.54 -14.37 24.44
CA THR A 91 -4.75 -14.32 25.28
C THR A 91 -5.87 -15.19 24.72
N ALA A 92 -6.03 -15.22 23.41
CA ALA A 92 -7.04 -16.00 22.70
C ALA A 92 -6.58 -17.45 22.38
N LYS A 93 -5.36 -17.83 22.77
CA LYS A 93 -4.75 -19.16 22.51
C LYS A 93 -4.69 -19.51 21.00
N MET A 94 -4.36 -18.54 20.17
CA MET A 94 -4.24 -18.65 18.71
C MET A 94 -2.83 -19.15 18.35
N GLU A 95 -2.61 -20.44 18.41
CA GLU A 95 -1.27 -21.02 18.23
C GLU A 95 -0.72 -20.89 16.82
N ASN A 96 -1.59 -21.01 15.79
CA ASN A 96 -1.17 -20.83 14.41
C ASN A 96 -0.80 -19.37 14.14
N THR A 97 -1.53 -18.41 14.69
CA THR A 97 -1.21 -16.97 14.58
C THR A 97 0.17 -16.67 15.19
N LEU A 98 0.51 -17.25 16.33
CA LEU A 98 1.83 -17.06 16.93
C LEU A 98 2.96 -17.60 16.05
N LYS A 99 2.81 -18.81 15.49
CA LYS A 99 3.77 -19.40 14.54
C LYS A 99 3.86 -18.58 13.24
N ALA A 100 2.71 -18.14 12.73
CA ALA A 100 2.64 -17.29 11.54
C ALA A 100 3.33 -15.96 11.73
N LEU A 101 3.14 -15.33 12.90
CA LEU A 101 3.79 -14.06 13.24
C LEU A 101 5.31 -14.20 13.27
N ASP A 102 5.83 -15.22 13.94
CA ASP A 102 7.27 -15.45 14.03
C ASP A 102 7.88 -15.73 12.65
N LEU A 103 7.21 -16.51 11.79
CA LEU A 103 7.66 -16.77 10.44
C LEU A 103 7.59 -15.50 9.55
N ALA A 104 6.48 -14.75 9.59
CA ALA A 104 6.32 -13.55 8.77
C ALA A 104 7.37 -12.49 9.10
N LEU A 105 7.68 -12.29 10.39
CA LEU A 105 8.74 -11.38 10.83
C LEU A 105 10.10 -11.76 10.24
N LYS A 106 10.44 -13.05 10.27
CA LYS A 106 11.69 -13.60 9.74
C LYS A 106 11.72 -13.51 8.20
N ALA A 107 10.66 -13.93 7.54
CA ALA A 107 10.59 -14.01 6.08
C ALA A 107 10.65 -12.63 5.39
N HIS A 108 10.07 -11.60 6.01
CA HIS A 108 10.08 -10.23 5.51
C HIS A 108 11.21 -9.36 6.08
N GLU A 109 12.18 -9.94 6.80
CA GLU A 109 13.31 -9.20 7.35
C GLU A 109 14.10 -8.51 6.21
N GLY A 110 14.38 -7.22 6.39
CA GLY A 110 15.09 -6.40 5.39
C GLY A 110 14.29 -6.01 4.14
N GLN A 111 13.08 -6.53 3.95
CA GLN A 111 12.20 -6.10 2.85
C GLN A 111 11.50 -4.78 3.17
N THR A 112 11.30 -3.95 2.13
CA THR A 112 10.57 -2.68 2.22
C THR A 112 9.40 -2.63 1.24
N ARG A 113 8.40 -1.80 1.55
CA ARG A 113 7.29 -1.48 0.63
C ARG A 113 7.82 -0.72 -0.59
N LYS A 114 7.25 -0.99 -1.76
CA LYS A 114 7.66 -0.36 -3.03
C LYS A 114 7.74 1.16 -2.90
N ARG A 115 8.88 1.72 -3.35
CA ARG A 115 9.15 3.16 -3.35
C ARG A 115 9.07 3.82 -1.97
N SER A 116 9.38 3.08 -0.89
CA SER A 116 9.42 3.61 0.47
C SER A 116 10.48 2.89 1.29
N GLU A 117 10.83 3.47 2.43
CA GLU A 117 11.71 2.85 3.44
C GLU A 117 10.93 2.08 4.52
N ILE A 118 9.59 1.98 4.35
CA ILE A 118 8.73 1.31 5.33
C ILE A 118 8.96 -0.20 5.25
N PRO A 119 9.26 -0.87 6.38
CA PRO A 119 9.43 -2.32 6.42
C PRO A 119 8.18 -3.04 5.88
N TYR A 120 8.39 -4.08 5.06
CA TYR A 120 7.27 -4.79 4.43
C TYR A 120 6.30 -5.39 5.44
N ILE A 121 6.82 -5.85 6.58
CA ILE A 121 6.03 -6.47 7.67
C ILE A 121 4.89 -5.57 8.19
N VAL A 122 4.98 -4.25 7.99
CA VAL A 122 3.89 -3.30 8.30
C VAL A 122 2.59 -3.70 7.60
N HIS A 123 2.68 -4.22 6.35
CA HIS A 123 1.51 -4.60 5.56
C HIS A 123 0.70 -5.72 6.22
N PRO A 124 1.22 -6.94 6.42
CA PRO A 124 0.46 -8.01 7.05
C PRO A 124 0.09 -7.71 8.51
N LEU A 125 0.92 -6.98 9.26
CA LEU A 125 0.59 -6.57 10.62
C LEU A 125 -0.58 -5.59 10.67
N ASN A 126 -0.59 -4.60 9.78
CA ASN A 126 -1.71 -3.63 9.68
C ASN A 126 -3.01 -4.34 9.31
N MET A 127 -2.96 -5.28 8.35
CA MET A 127 -4.13 -6.10 7.99
C MET A 127 -4.63 -6.93 9.18
N ALA A 128 -3.73 -7.54 9.95
CA ALA A 128 -4.09 -8.32 11.15
C ALA A 128 -4.74 -7.43 12.22
N CYS A 129 -4.14 -6.26 12.50
CA CYS A 129 -4.72 -5.27 13.42
C CYS A 129 -6.10 -4.81 12.96
N HIS A 130 -6.26 -4.54 11.66
CA HIS A 130 -7.52 -4.13 11.06
C HIS A 130 -8.60 -5.22 11.20
N ALA A 131 -8.26 -6.49 10.90
CA ALA A 131 -9.15 -7.63 11.09
C ALA A 131 -9.60 -7.77 12.55
N LEU A 132 -8.66 -7.71 13.50
CA LEU A 132 -8.95 -7.78 14.93
C LEU A 132 -9.84 -6.63 15.40
N ALA A 133 -9.61 -5.40 14.89
CA ALA A 133 -10.44 -4.23 15.19
C ALA A 133 -11.88 -4.37 14.66
N MET A 134 -12.07 -5.06 13.54
CA MET A 134 -13.39 -5.41 13.00
C MET A 134 -14.04 -6.62 13.70
N GLY A 135 -13.43 -7.15 14.76
CA GLY A 135 -13.96 -8.29 15.50
C GLY A 135 -13.67 -9.66 14.88
N ILE A 136 -12.87 -9.75 13.83
CA ILE A 136 -12.43 -11.01 13.23
C ILE A 136 -11.36 -11.64 14.11
N LYS A 137 -11.68 -12.76 14.77
CA LYS A 137 -10.84 -13.40 15.81
C LYS A 137 -10.48 -14.85 15.48
N GLY A 138 -10.69 -15.31 14.25
CA GLY A 138 -10.34 -16.68 13.84
C GLY A 138 -8.84 -16.85 13.71
N ASP A 139 -8.27 -17.87 14.37
CA ASP A 139 -6.83 -18.19 14.32
C ASP A 139 -6.36 -18.41 12.88
N GLU A 140 -7.19 -19.09 12.06
CA GLU A 140 -6.88 -19.40 10.67
C GLU A 140 -6.83 -18.12 9.80
N ILE A 141 -7.73 -17.16 10.06
CA ILE A 141 -7.80 -15.92 9.29
C ILE A 141 -6.59 -15.04 9.61
N ILE A 142 -6.31 -14.83 10.89
CA ILE A 142 -5.20 -13.96 11.29
C ILE A 142 -3.85 -14.57 10.88
N ALA A 143 -3.67 -15.88 11.03
CA ALA A 143 -2.47 -16.57 10.54
C ALA A 143 -2.35 -16.50 9.00
N GLY A 144 -3.46 -16.70 8.28
CA GLY A 144 -3.52 -16.55 6.83
C GLY A 144 -3.17 -15.14 6.38
N ILE A 145 -3.65 -14.10 7.08
CA ILE A 145 -3.28 -12.70 6.84
C ILE A 145 -1.76 -12.48 7.00
N LEU A 146 -1.17 -13.01 8.07
CA LEU A 146 0.26 -12.82 8.33
C LEU A 146 1.16 -13.50 7.29
N LEU A 147 0.68 -14.60 6.69
CA LEU A 147 1.47 -15.43 5.77
C LEU A 147 1.11 -15.24 4.28
N HIS A 148 0.09 -14.44 3.94
CA HIS A 148 -0.48 -14.41 2.58
C HIS A 148 0.53 -14.10 1.47
N ASP A 149 1.56 -13.28 1.76
CA ASP A 149 2.61 -12.90 0.81
C ASP A 149 3.92 -13.68 0.97
N VAL A 150 4.06 -14.52 2.03
CA VAL A 150 5.32 -15.23 2.31
C VAL A 150 5.69 -16.18 1.17
N VAL A 151 4.72 -16.94 0.66
CA VAL A 151 4.94 -17.89 -0.45
C VAL A 151 5.16 -17.14 -1.77
N GLU A 152 4.54 -15.97 -1.92
CA GLU A 152 4.64 -15.19 -3.16
C GLU A 152 5.92 -14.37 -3.24
N ASP A 153 6.38 -13.78 -2.14
CA ASP A 153 7.38 -12.70 -2.16
C ASP A 153 8.63 -12.96 -1.30
N CYS A 154 8.74 -14.13 -0.64
CA CYS A 154 9.88 -14.45 0.21
C CYS A 154 10.62 -15.72 -0.23
N HIS A 155 11.88 -15.82 0.17
CA HIS A 155 12.74 -17.00 -0.02
C HIS A 155 13.20 -17.51 1.34
N LYS A 156 13.50 -18.81 1.41
CA LYS A 156 14.13 -19.43 2.58
C LYS A 156 15.61 -19.01 2.69
N GLU A 157 16.24 -19.31 3.83
CA GLU A 157 17.66 -19.00 4.05
C GLU A 157 18.60 -19.65 3.03
N ASP A 158 18.22 -20.79 2.46
CA ASP A 158 18.96 -21.49 1.40
C ASP A 158 18.68 -20.93 0.01
N GLY A 159 17.88 -19.88 -0.11
CA GLY A 159 17.49 -19.24 -1.38
C GLY A 159 16.37 -19.94 -2.13
N SER A 160 15.82 -21.05 -1.62
CA SER A 160 14.66 -21.72 -2.23
C SER A 160 13.35 -20.98 -1.92
N ASP A 161 12.34 -21.15 -2.79
CA ASP A 161 11.02 -20.56 -2.59
C ASP A 161 10.28 -21.28 -1.46
N TYR A 162 9.47 -20.52 -0.70
CA TYR A 162 8.50 -21.11 0.19
C TYR A 162 7.38 -21.77 -0.61
N LYS A 163 6.90 -22.90 -0.10
CA LYS A 163 5.66 -23.55 -0.57
C LYS A 163 4.64 -23.53 0.58
N PRO A 164 3.33 -23.59 0.29
CA PRO A 164 2.32 -23.65 1.35
C PRO A 164 2.57 -24.76 2.36
N GLU A 165 3.09 -25.92 1.92
CA GLU A 165 3.39 -27.08 2.75
C GLU A 165 4.56 -26.86 3.73
N ASP A 166 5.40 -25.86 3.49
CA ASP A 166 6.54 -25.52 4.35
C ASP A 166 6.13 -24.65 5.55
N LEU A 167 4.92 -24.08 5.51
CA LEU A 167 4.44 -23.19 6.56
C LEU A 167 4.12 -23.97 7.84
N PRO A 168 4.56 -23.52 9.04
CA PRO A 168 4.42 -24.26 10.30
C PRO A 168 3.02 -24.13 10.93
N VAL A 169 1.99 -24.18 10.09
CA VAL A 169 0.58 -23.99 10.43
C VAL A 169 -0.26 -25.16 9.91
N ASN A 170 -1.53 -25.21 10.29
CA ASN A 170 -2.42 -26.28 9.85
C ASN A 170 -2.75 -26.25 8.35
N ALA A 171 -3.29 -27.37 7.82
CA ALA A 171 -3.58 -27.53 6.40
C ALA A 171 -4.61 -26.50 5.88
N GLU A 172 -5.53 -26.03 6.71
CA GLU A 172 -6.50 -25.01 6.32
C GLU A 172 -5.82 -23.68 6.00
N ILE A 173 -4.86 -23.27 6.83
CA ILE A 173 -4.10 -22.02 6.62
C ILE A 173 -3.19 -22.17 5.40
N GLN A 174 -2.55 -23.33 5.22
CA GLN A 174 -1.74 -23.62 4.03
C GLN A 174 -2.58 -23.48 2.76
N GLU A 175 -3.84 -23.94 2.79
CA GLU A 175 -4.77 -23.78 1.66
C GLU A 175 -5.19 -22.31 1.47
N LEU A 176 -5.45 -21.55 2.53
CA LEU A 176 -5.72 -20.11 2.42
C LEU A 176 -4.56 -19.37 1.76
N VAL A 177 -3.33 -19.65 2.18
CA VAL A 177 -2.13 -19.04 1.56
C VAL A 177 -1.99 -19.47 0.09
N ARG A 178 -2.26 -20.74 -0.24
CA ARG A 178 -2.25 -21.22 -1.62
C ARG A 178 -3.26 -20.46 -2.50
N LEU A 179 -4.48 -20.25 -2.01
CA LEU A 179 -5.50 -19.49 -2.71
C LEU A 179 -5.11 -18.00 -2.89
N MET A 180 -4.36 -17.44 -1.96
CA MET A 180 -3.88 -16.05 -2.06
C MET A 180 -2.71 -15.89 -3.03
N THR A 181 -1.89 -16.93 -3.23
CA THR A 181 -0.68 -16.89 -4.07
C THR A 181 -1.06 -16.84 -5.55
N LYS A 182 -0.59 -15.82 -6.27
CA LYS A 182 -0.80 -15.68 -7.72
C LYS A 182 0.23 -16.46 -8.52
N ASP A 183 -0.20 -17.03 -9.63
CA ASP A 183 0.71 -17.61 -10.63
C ASP A 183 1.57 -16.51 -11.28
N LYS A 184 2.86 -16.51 -10.98
CA LYS A 184 3.85 -15.55 -11.53
C LYS A 184 4.46 -16.00 -12.85
N THR A 185 4.08 -17.17 -13.38
CA THR A 185 4.59 -17.65 -14.67
C THR A 185 4.20 -16.72 -15.82
N PRO A 186 4.96 -16.65 -16.92
CA PRO A 186 4.64 -15.77 -18.05
C PRO A 186 3.23 -15.97 -18.63
N GLY A 187 2.66 -17.18 -18.52
CA GLY A 187 1.28 -17.48 -18.90
C GLY A 187 0.23 -17.21 -17.81
N GLY A 188 0.65 -16.86 -16.60
CA GLY A 188 -0.23 -16.67 -15.44
C GLY A 188 -1.00 -15.33 -15.41
N LYS A 189 -0.71 -14.40 -16.33
CA LYS A 189 -1.27 -13.03 -16.34
C LYS A 189 -2.42 -12.83 -17.34
N THR A 190 -3.01 -13.89 -17.88
CA THR A 190 -4.16 -13.74 -18.78
C THR A 190 -5.43 -13.38 -18.01
N GLU A 191 -6.41 -12.78 -18.69
CA GLU A 191 -7.69 -12.44 -18.07
C GLU A 191 -8.48 -13.69 -17.65
N GLU A 192 -8.34 -14.81 -18.36
CA GLU A 192 -8.93 -16.11 -18.00
C GLU A 192 -8.37 -16.60 -16.66
N LYS A 193 -7.05 -16.67 -16.52
CA LYS A 193 -6.39 -17.10 -15.27
C LYS A 193 -6.68 -16.15 -14.10
N LYS A 194 -6.80 -14.85 -14.38
CA LYS A 194 -7.24 -13.91 -13.37
C LYS A 194 -8.68 -14.17 -12.92
N ALA A 195 -9.58 -14.47 -13.86
CA ALA A 195 -10.96 -14.82 -13.54
C ALA A 195 -11.05 -16.11 -12.72
N GLU A 196 -10.25 -17.13 -13.07
CA GLU A 196 -10.13 -18.39 -12.31
C GLU A 196 -9.63 -18.15 -10.88
N TYR A 197 -8.58 -17.32 -10.72
CA TYR A 197 -8.06 -16.92 -9.41
C TYR A 197 -9.12 -16.26 -8.52
N TYR A 198 -9.85 -15.28 -9.06
CA TYR A 198 -10.93 -14.62 -8.31
C TYR A 198 -12.13 -15.52 -8.05
N ALA A 199 -12.41 -16.48 -8.94
CA ALA A 199 -13.44 -17.48 -8.72
C ALA A 199 -13.07 -18.44 -7.58
N ALA A 200 -11.80 -18.87 -7.51
CA ALA A 200 -11.30 -19.69 -6.41
C ALA A 200 -11.36 -18.95 -5.06
N LEU A 201 -10.97 -17.67 -5.02
CA LEU A 201 -11.12 -16.82 -3.83
C LEU A 201 -12.59 -16.69 -3.39
N ALA A 202 -13.50 -16.49 -4.35
CA ALA A 202 -14.92 -16.37 -4.08
C ALA A 202 -15.58 -17.68 -3.59
N ALA A 203 -14.96 -18.83 -3.82
CA ALA A 203 -15.42 -20.10 -3.31
C ALA A 203 -15.09 -20.33 -1.82
N ASN A 204 -14.20 -19.50 -1.24
CA ASN A 204 -13.78 -19.60 0.16
C ASN A 204 -13.96 -18.25 0.88
N PRO A 205 -14.95 -18.10 1.79
CA PRO A 205 -15.22 -16.83 2.47
C PRO A 205 -14.03 -16.27 3.27
N LYS A 206 -13.19 -17.13 3.87
CA LYS A 206 -11.99 -16.69 4.61
C LYS A 206 -10.95 -16.11 3.64
N ALA A 207 -10.72 -16.75 2.49
CA ALA A 207 -9.81 -16.25 1.45
C ALA A 207 -10.34 -14.94 0.84
N ALA A 208 -11.65 -14.85 0.57
CA ALA A 208 -12.29 -13.62 0.10
C ALA A 208 -12.09 -12.46 1.09
N LEU A 209 -12.25 -12.72 2.41
CA LEU A 209 -12.05 -11.73 3.46
C LEU A 209 -10.60 -11.25 3.51
N ILE A 210 -9.62 -12.18 3.51
CA ILE A 210 -8.20 -11.84 3.50
C ILE A 210 -7.88 -10.99 2.26
N LYS A 211 -8.42 -11.35 1.08
CA LYS A 211 -8.19 -10.61 -0.16
C LYS A 211 -8.80 -9.21 -0.15
N CYS A 212 -9.96 -9.02 0.46
CA CYS A 212 -10.55 -7.69 0.62
C CYS A 212 -9.75 -6.82 1.62
N LEU A 213 -9.22 -7.40 2.69
CA LEU A 213 -8.31 -6.73 3.62
C LEU A 213 -7.00 -6.30 2.95
N ASP A 214 -6.38 -7.20 2.19
CA ASP A 214 -5.19 -6.90 1.37
C ASP A 214 -5.45 -5.74 0.42
N ARG A 215 -6.56 -5.78 -0.30
CA ARG A 215 -6.98 -4.72 -1.20
C ARG A 215 -7.12 -3.39 -0.49
N CYS A 216 -7.88 -3.37 0.61
CA CYS A 216 -8.11 -2.17 1.40
C CYS A 216 -6.79 -1.57 1.90
N ASN A 217 -5.89 -2.39 2.44
CA ASN A 217 -4.59 -1.92 2.91
C ASN A 217 -3.70 -1.40 1.77
N ASN A 218 -3.66 -2.08 0.62
CA ASN A 218 -2.90 -1.61 -0.54
C ASN A 218 -3.42 -0.27 -1.09
N MET A 219 -4.73 -0.02 -1.02
CA MET A 219 -5.31 1.26 -1.45
C MET A 219 -4.86 2.44 -0.58
N THR A 220 -4.57 2.24 0.70
CA THR A 220 -4.06 3.32 1.58
C THR A 220 -2.69 3.85 1.16
N THR A 221 -1.89 3.03 0.47
CA THR A 221 -0.52 3.36 0.04
C THR A 221 -0.37 3.47 -1.47
N MET A 222 -1.47 3.35 -2.22
CA MET A 222 -1.46 3.29 -3.69
C MET A 222 -0.92 4.56 -4.33
N SER A 223 -1.18 5.75 -3.73
CA SER A 223 -0.74 7.05 -4.26
C SER A 223 0.78 7.18 -4.40
N TRP A 224 1.56 6.48 -3.60
CA TRP A 224 3.02 6.54 -3.62
C TRP A 224 3.70 5.24 -4.07
N GLY A 225 2.98 4.11 -3.99
CA GLY A 225 3.50 2.80 -4.42
C GLY A 225 3.29 2.49 -5.91
N PHE A 226 2.33 3.17 -6.58
CA PHE A 226 1.91 2.85 -7.94
C PHE A 226 2.18 4.00 -8.92
N THR A 227 2.34 3.68 -10.20
CA THR A 227 2.24 4.64 -11.29
C THR A 227 0.77 4.99 -11.55
N ARG A 228 0.50 6.12 -12.22
CA ARG A 228 -0.86 6.51 -12.60
C ARG A 228 -1.57 5.40 -13.41
N GLU A 229 -0.90 4.83 -14.38
CA GLU A 229 -1.43 3.69 -15.16
C GLU A 229 -1.69 2.46 -14.28
N GLY A 230 -0.80 2.19 -13.31
CA GLY A 230 -0.98 1.12 -12.32
C GLY A 230 -2.22 1.33 -11.47
N ILE A 231 -2.50 2.58 -11.07
CA ILE A 231 -3.70 2.93 -10.31
C ILE A 231 -4.96 2.66 -11.13
N TYR A 232 -5.01 3.07 -12.42
CA TYR A 232 -6.16 2.79 -13.29
C TYR A 232 -6.42 1.29 -13.44
N LYS A 233 -5.38 0.49 -13.71
CA LYS A 233 -5.49 -0.97 -13.81
C LYS A 233 -5.98 -1.58 -12.49
N TYR A 234 -5.48 -1.08 -11.38
CA TYR A 234 -5.86 -1.54 -10.05
C TYR A 234 -7.33 -1.23 -9.76
N ILE A 235 -7.81 -0.02 -10.09
CA ILE A 235 -9.22 0.37 -9.96
C ILE A 235 -10.12 -0.54 -10.82
N ALA A 236 -9.79 -0.71 -12.09
CA ALA A 236 -10.58 -1.54 -13.02
C ALA A 236 -10.67 -3.00 -12.56
N GLU A 237 -9.59 -3.58 -12.03
CA GLU A 237 -9.59 -4.91 -11.43
C GLU A 237 -10.50 -4.95 -10.19
N GLY A 238 -10.48 -3.89 -9.38
CA GLY A 238 -11.36 -3.74 -8.21
C GLY A 238 -12.84 -3.74 -8.59
N ASP A 239 -13.23 -2.88 -9.48
CA ASP A 239 -14.62 -2.75 -9.95
C ASP A 239 -15.14 -4.07 -10.55
N LYS A 240 -14.28 -4.88 -11.16
CA LYS A 240 -14.65 -6.13 -11.81
C LYS A 240 -14.86 -7.31 -10.86
N TYR A 241 -13.99 -7.49 -9.86
CA TYR A 241 -13.92 -8.73 -9.09
C TYR A 241 -14.35 -8.60 -7.62
N TYR A 242 -14.15 -7.46 -7.00
CA TYR A 242 -14.38 -7.31 -5.55
C TYR A 242 -15.86 -7.29 -5.12
N PRO A 243 -16.83 -6.82 -5.91
CA PRO A 243 -18.23 -6.93 -5.55
C PRO A 243 -18.65 -8.36 -5.19
N LYS A 244 -18.20 -9.35 -5.99
CA LYS A 244 -18.48 -10.76 -5.73
C LYS A 244 -17.81 -11.28 -4.46
N LEU A 245 -16.57 -10.87 -4.16
CA LEU A 245 -15.88 -11.25 -2.92
C LEU A 245 -16.62 -10.68 -1.70
N LEU A 246 -17.05 -9.41 -1.77
CA LEU A 246 -17.82 -8.76 -0.71
C LEU A 246 -19.16 -9.44 -0.47
N ASP A 247 -19.87 -9.87 -1.52
CA ASP A 247 -21.12 -10.62 -1.39
C ASP A 247 -20.91 -11.97 -0.69
N VAL A 248 -19.81 -12.67 -1.00
CA VAL A 248 -19.43 -13.92 -0.33
C VAL A 248 -19.13 -13.68 1.15
N ILE A 249 -18.35 -12.67 1.49
CA ILE A 249 -18.05 -12.32 2.89
C ILE A 249 -19.33 -11.96 3.64
N LYS A 250 -20.20 -11.15 3.02
CA LYS A 250 -21.47 -10.71 3.59
C LYS A 250 -22.44 -11.88 3.86
N SER A 251 -22.35 -12.98 3.11
CA SER A 251 -23.19 -14.16 3.31
C SER A 251 -22.87 -14.93 4.59
N VAL A 252 -21.71 -14.68 5.21
CA VAL A 252 -21.30 -15.27 6.49
C VAL A 252 -21.66 -14.31 7.62
N PRO A 253 -22.55 -14.70 8.56
CA PRO A 253 -23.02 -13.80 9.60
C PRO A 253 -21.90 -13.15 10.43
N GLU A 254 -20.85 -13.92 10.74
CA GLU A 254 -19.69 -13.45 11.52
C GLU A 254 -18.87 -12.39 10.79
N TYR A 255 -18.96 -12.29 9.45
CA TYR A 255 -18.17 -11.37 8.62
C TYR A 255 -19.01 -10.23 8.04
N ASN A 256 -20.31 -10.18 8.33
CA ASN A 256 -21.22 -9.20 7.74
C ASN A 256 -20.78 -7.75 8.01
N ASP A 257 -20.45 -7.44 9.27
CA ASP A 257 -19.98 -6.10 9.65
C ASP A 257 -18.65 -5.75 9.01
N ALA A 258 -17.74 -6.72 8.92
CA ALA A 258 -16.47 -6.55 8.22
C ALA A 258 -16.68 -6.30 6.72
N ALA A 259 -17.60 -7.03 6.08
CA ALA A 259 -17.94 -6.83 4.66
C ALA A 259 -18.44 -5.41 4.40
N TRP A 260 -19.31 -4.90 5.28
CA TRP A 260 -19.83 -3.53 5.17
C TRP A 260 -18.73 -2.48 5.33
N LEU A 261 -17.88 -2.61 6.36
CA LEU A 261 -16.77 -1.68 6.61
C LEU A 261 -15.75 -1.68 5.47
N LEU A 262 -15.36 -2.87 4.99
CA LEU A 262 -14.42 -3.00 3.87
C LEU A 262 -14.98 -2.40 2.58
N LYS A 263 -16.26 -2.63 2.30
CA LYS A 263 -16.96 -2.02 1.16
C LYS A 263 -16.90 -0.49 1.26
N TYR A 264 -17.33 0.07 2.39
CA TYR A 264 -17.32 1.51 2.63
C TYR A 264 -15.91 2.12 2.46
N GLN A 265 -14.90 1.51 3.05
CA GLN A 265 -13.52 1.99 2.98
C GLN A 265 -12.98 1.95 1.55
N MET A 266 -13.18 0.83 0.83
CA MET A 266 -12.73 0.70 -0.56
C MET A 266 -13.44 1.69 -1.48
N GLU A 267 -14.77 1.82 -1.39
CA GLU A 267 -15.54 2.76 -2.22
C GLU A 267 -15.15 4.22 -1.94
N SER A 268 -14.95 4.59 -0.66
CA SER A 268 -14.51 5.94 -0.28
C SER A 268 -13.13 6.26 -0.84
N MET A 269 -12.17 5.33 -0.72
CA MET A 269 -10.83 5.52 -1.29
C MET A 269 -10.86 5.58 -2.82
N LEU A 270 -11.66 4.73 -3.47
CA LEU A 270 -11.83 4.75 -4.93
C LEU A 270 -12.41 6.07 -5.42
N ASP A 271 -13.41 6.62 -4.73
CA ASP A 271 -14.00 7.93 -5.07
C ASP A 271 -12.94 9.04 -5.00
N ILE A 272 -12.12 9.05 -3.93
CA ILE A 272 -11.00 10.00 -3.81
C ILE A 272 -10.04 9.88 -5.01
N TYR A 273 -9.60 8.66 -5.33
CA TYR A 273 -8.67 8.46 -6.44
C TYR A 273 -9.29 8.85 -7.80
N LYS A 274 -10.55 8.49 -8.05
CA LYS A 274 -11.26 8.84 -9.29
C LYS A 274 -11.42 10.36 -9.45
N ARG A 275 -11.52 11.13 -8.37
CA ARG A 275 -11.63 12.60 -8.40
C ARG A 275 -10.29 13.31 -8.56
N LEU A 276 -9.20 12.71 -8.05
CA LEU A 276 -7.86 13.30 -8.11
C LEU A 276 -7.10 12.96 -9.39
N MET A 277 -7.58 12.04 -10.21
CA MET A 277 -6.97 11.58 -11.46
C MET A 277 -7.60 12.19 -12.68
#